data_4622b3aeb1caff0c2590b943e177a06b
#
_entry.id   4622b3aeb1caff0c2590b943e177a06b
#
_cell.length_a   1.000
_cell.length_b   1.000
_cell.length_c   1.000
_cell.angle_alpha   90.00
_cell.angle_beta   90.00
_cell.angle_gamma   90.00
#
_symmetry.space_group_name_H-M   'P 1'
#
loop_
_entity.id
_entity.type
_entity.pdbx_description
1 polymer ?
#
loop_
_entity_poly.entity_id
_entity_poly.type
_entity_poly.pdbx_seq_one_letter_code
_entity_poly.pdbx_strand_id
1 'polypeptide(L)'
;VRGMAVKFMLPDGSTTDISTQTARLFVSSTPDGFVDLLKAMRPGVTMPLRMAKYLLTHPRALGAFPVLRDANRIPASYATIGYHGLHAFRWVAADGGARFVRYHLVPVAAEHYLSGSDAQGRAPDFLTDELKSRLDSGPVRFEFRVQIAGPTDSAVDPSAAWQSTQIVTVGTVEITGLDRVREHGGDIVVFDPMRVTDGIVPTDDPVLRFRTLAYSASVKLRTGVDRGPEAPQV
;
A
#
# COMPACT_ATOMS: atom_id res chain seq x y z
N VAL A 1 -6.73 -2.89 -7.82
CA VAL A 1 -6.13 -2.40 -6.56
C VAL A 1 -5.64 -0.98 -6.79
N ARG A 2 -5.86 -0.09 -5.83
CA ARG A 2 -5.39 1.30 -5.82
C ARG A 2 -4.45 1.50 -4.65
N GLY A 3 -3.50 2.45 -4.77
CA GLY A 3 -2.53 2.74 -3.75
C GLY A 3 -2.62 4.19 -3.27
N MET A 4 -2.22 4.40 -2.03
CA MET A 4 -1.93 5.69 -1.44
C MET A 4 -0.61 5.60 -0.70
N ALA A 5 0.29 6.54 -0.95
CA ALA A 5 1.53 6.64 -0.20
C ALA A 5 1.64 8.03 0.43
N VAL A 6 2.24 8.09 1.60
CA VAL A 6 2.44 9.33 2.35
C VAL A 6 3.92 9.46 2.68
N LYS A 7 4.49 10.61 2.37
CA LYS A 7 5.84 10.99 2.77
C LYS A 7 5.74 12.05 3.87
N PHE A 8 6.33 11.76 5.00
CA PHE A 8 6.45 12.71 6.10
C PHE A 8 7.80 13.42 6.00
N MET A 9 7.78 14.73 6.01
CA MET A 9 8.94 15.58 6.17
C MET A 9 9.08 15.89 7.65
N LEU A 10 10.15 15.44 8.28
CA LEU A 10 10.36 15.61 9.71
C LEU A 10 11.08 16.92 10.02
N PRO A 11 10.96 17.46 11.26
CA PRO A 11 11.56 18.74 11.62
C PRO A 11 13.09 18.79 11.51
N ASP A 12 13.77 17.64 11.62
CA ASP A 12 15.22 17.48 11.46
C ASP A 12 15.67 17.42 9.99
N GLY A 13 14.73 17.51 9.04
CA GLY A 13 14.98 17.41 7.60
C GLY A 13 14.98 15.98 7.07
N SER A 14 14.89 14.95 7.92
CA SER A 14 14.74 13.58 7.49
C SER A 14 13.34 13.29 6.93
N THR A 15 13.15 12.15 6.29
CA THR A 15 11.85 11.75 5.74
C THR A 15 11.52 10.32 6.09
N THR A 16 10.23 10.03 6.28
CA THR A 16 9.74 8.65 6.43
C THR A 16 8.53 8.43 5.53
N ASP A 17 8.37 7.21 5.02
CA ASP A 17 7.36 6.90 4.02
C ASP A 17 6.41 5.80 4.52
N ILE A 18 5.12 5.99 4.23
CA ILE A 18 4.11 4.95 4.39
C ILE A 18 3.54 4.62 3.02
N SER A 19 3.48 3.33 2.69
CA SER A 19 2.87 2.84 1.46
C SER A 19 1.70 1.92 1.79
N THR A 20 0.53 2.26 1.28
CA THR A 20 -0.73 1.55 1.53
C THR A 20 -1.47 1.24 0.23
N GLN A 21 -2.42 0.33 0.29
CA GLN A 21 -3.26 -0.03 -0.85
C GLN A 21 -4.66 -0.47 -0.40
N THR A 22 -5.60 -0.57 -1.35
CA THR A 22 -6.98 -0.97 -1.07
C THR A 22 -7.13 -2.45 -0.70
N ALA A 23 -6.21 -3.33 -1.12
CA ALA A 23 -6.20 -4.71 -0.64
C ALA A 23 -5.66 -4.78 0.79
N ARG A 24 -6.32 -5.57 1.64
CA ARG A 24 -5.95 -5.73 3.05
C ARG A 24 -4.82 -6.73 3.27
N LEU A 25 -4.56 -7.58 2.28
CA LEU A 25 -3.52 -8.61 2.31
C LEU A 25 -2.74 -8.60 1.01
N PHE A 26 -1.49 -9.03 1.07
CA PHE A 26 -0.72 -9.30 -0.13
C PHE A 26 -1.07 -10.70 -0.67
N VAL A 27 -0.89 -10.91 -1.95
CA VAL A 27 -1.27 -12.16 -2.65
C VAL A 27 -0.28 -13.29 -2.44
N SER A 28 0.87 -13.01 -1.85
CA SER A 28 1.95 -13.97 -1.64
C SER A 28 2.75 -13.62 -0.40
N SER A 29 3.28 -14.61 0.29
CA SER A 29 4.21 -14.42 1.42
C SER A 29 5.67 -14.22 0.99
N THR A 30 5.97 -14.39 -0.32
CA THR A 30 7.33 -14.29 -0.85
C THR A 30 7.37 -13.51 -2.17
N PRO A 31 8.50 -12.84 -2.50
CA PRO A 31 8.69 -12.19 -3.79
C PRO A 31 8.57 -13.16 -4.99
N ASP A 32 9.15 -14.36 -4.87
CA ASP A 32 9.11 -15.37 -5.94
C ASP A 32 7.68 -15.83 -6.25
N GLY A 33 6.89 -16.12 -5.20
CA GLY A 33 5.48 -16.47 -5.37
C GLY A 33 4.67 -15.35 -6.04
N PHE A 34 5.00 -14.09 -5.77
CA PHE A 34 4.40 -12.94 -6.46
C PHE A 34 4.82 -12.87 -7.94
N VAL A 35 6.11 -13.10 -8.24
CA VAL A 35 6.60 -13.16 -9.63
C VAL A 35 5.93 -14.30 -10.39
N ASP A 36 5.74 -15.46 -9.77
CA ASP A 36 5.06 -16.60 -10.39
C ASP A 36 3.58 -16.31 -10.66
N LEU A 37 2.90 -15.57 -9.77
CA LEU A 37 1.55 -15.05 -10.03
C LEU A 37 1.54 -14.15 -11.26
N LEU A 38 2.47 -13.19 -11.35
CA LEU A 38 2.55 -12.28 -12.50
C LEU A 38 2.81 -13.02 -13.80
N LYS A 39 3.68 -14.06 -13.79
CA LYS A 39 3.88 -14.95 -14.95
C LYS A 39 2.62 -15.71 -15.33
N ALA A 40 1.88 -16.21 -14.34
CA ALA A 40 0.61 -16.94 -14.57
C ALA A 40 -0.46 -16.03 -15.17
N MET A 41 -0.50 -14.75 -14.76
CA MET A 41 -1.46 -13.73 -15.22
C MET A 41 -1.13 -13.14 -16.59
N ARG A 42 0.02 -13.45 -17.20
CA ARG A 42 0.35 -12.91 -18.54
C ARG A 42 -0.77 -13.22 -19.55
N PRO A 43 -1.25 -12.24 -20.32
CA PRO A 43 -2.29 -12.46 -21.32
C PRO A 43 -1.90 -13.53 -22.34
N GLY A 44 -2.88 -14.26 -22.84
CA GLY A 44 -2.72 -15.27 -23.88
C GLY A 44 -3.59 -16.52 -23.63
N VAL A 45 -3.74 -17.36 -24.66
CA VAL A 45 -4.62 -18.55 -24.64
C VAL A 45 -4.27 -19.56 -23.55
N THR A 46 -3.03 -19.58 -23.08
CA THR A 46 -2.56 -20.50 -22.02
C THR A 46 -2.70 -19.92 -20.60
N MET A 47 -3.23 -18.70 -20.45
CA MET A 47 -3.37 -18.05 -19.13
C MET A 47 -4.20 -18.89 -18.15
N PRO A 48 -5.36 -19.48 -18.51
CA PRO A 48 -6.12 -20.32 -17.57
C PRO A 48 -5.33 -21.53 -17.07
N LEU A 49 -4.56 -22.18 -17.95
CA LEU A 49 -3.73 -23.33 -17.59
C LEU A 49 -2.58 -22.92 -16.64
N ARG A 50 -1.92 -21.81 -16.93
CA ARG A 50 -0.86 -21.27 -16.05
C ARG A 50 -1.42 -20.87 -14.67
N MET A 51 -2.60 -20.26 -14.64
CA MET A 51 -3.27 -19.91 -13.40
C MET A 51 -3.66 -21.15 -12.60
N ALA A 52 -4.22 -22.19 -13.25
CA ALA A 52 -4.52 -23.46 -12.59
C ALA A 52 -3.25 -24.10 -11.99
N LYS A 53 -2.14 -24.12 -12.75
CA LYS A 53 -0.85 -24.61 -12.24
C LYS A 53 -0.38 -23.80 -11.05
N TYR A 54 -0.45 -22.46 -11.11
CA TYR A 54 -0.07 -21.57 -10.02
C TYR A 54 -0.87 -21.88 -8.74
N LEU A 55 -2.18 -22.03 -8.84
CA LEU A 55 -3.05 -22.34 -7.69
C LEU A 55 -2.77 -23.71 -7.08
N LEU A 56 -2.42 -24.70 -7.89
CA LEU A 56 -2.01 -26.03 -7.41
C LEU A 56 -0.69 -25.97 -6.61
N THR A 57 0.23 -25.14 -7.03
CA THR A 57 1.53 -24.96 -6.35
C THR A 57 1.50 -23.96 -5.21
N HIS A 58 0.52 -23.05 -5.19
CA HIS A 58 0.33 -22.01 -4.19
C HIS A 58 -1.10 -22.00 -3.61
N PRO A 59 -1.53 -23.07 -2.90
CA PRO A 59 -2.92 -23.22 -2.46
C PRO A 59 -3.39 -22.10 -1.52
N ARG A 60 -2.48 -21.49 -0.76
CA ARG A 60 -2.79 -20.32 0.10
C ARG A 60 -3.25 -19.11 -0.69
N ALA A 61 -2.86 -18.97 -1.96
CA ALA A 61 -3.31 -17.88 -2.83
C ALA A 61 -4.83 -17.88 -3.05
N LEU A 62 -5.51 -19.01 -2.88
CA LEU A 62 -6.97 -19.09 -2.95
C LEU A 62 -7.64 -18.17 -1.93
N GLY A 63 -7.06 -18.02 -0.73
CA GLY A 63 -7.54 -17.12 0.30
C GLY A 63 -7.44 -15.62 -0.04
N ALA A 64 -6.60 -15.27 -1.03
CA ALA A 64 -6.46 -13.88 -1.47
C ALA A 64 -7.57 -13.43 -2.44
N PHE A 65 -8.28 -14.34 -3.10
CA PHE A 65 -9.30 -13.98 -4.11
C PHE A 65 -10.43 -13.10 -3.55
N PRO A 66 -11.07 -13.41 -2.40
CA PRO A 66 -12.09 -12.55 -1.84
C PRO A 66 -11.56 -11.15 -1.53
N VAL A 67 -10.35 -11.05 -0.99
CA VAL A 67 -9.67 -9.79 -0.66
C VAL A 67 -9.38 -8.98 -1.91
N LEU A 68 -8.89 -9.60 -2.97
CA LEU A 68 -8.64 -8.95 -4.25
C LEU A 68 -9.94 -8.51 -4.93
N ARG A 69 -11.00 -9.30 -4.84
CA ARG A 69 -12.32 -8.93 -5.37
C ARG A 69 -12.85 -7.68 -4.68
N ASP A 70 -12.77 -7.61 -3.37
CA ASP A 70 -13.20 -6.44 -2.59
C ASP A 70 -12.32 -5.22 -2.92
N ALA A 71 -11.01 -5.38 -2.95
CA ALA A 71 -10.04 -4.34 -3.29
C ALA A 71 -10.18 -3.78 -4.73
N ASN A 72 -10.84 -4.52 -5.63
CA ASN A 72 -11.09 -4.10 -7.01
C ASN A 72 -12.47 -3.47 -7.22
N ARG A 73 -13.30 -3.36 -6.19
CA ARG A 73 -14.55 -2.60 -6.28
C ARG A 73 -14.26 -1.19 -6.79
N ILE A 74 -15.18 -0.63 -7.56
CA ILE A 74 -15.03 0.71 -8.12
C ILE A 74 -15.48 1.72 -7.07
N PRO A 75 -14.57 2.56 -6.53
CA PRO A 75 -14.97 3.56 -5.56
C PRO A 75 -15.63 4.75 -6.23
N ALA A 76 -16.44 5.48 -5.48
CA ALA A 76 -16.98 6.76 -5.91
C ALA A 76 -15.92 7.86 -5.93
N SER A 77 -14.90 7.77 -5.06
CA SER A 77 -13.79 8.70 -4.91
C SER A 77 -12.56 8.02 -4.34
N TYR A 78 -11.36 8.53 -4.64
CA TYR A 78 -10.16 8.20 -3.87
C TYR A 78 -10.27 8.62 -2.40
N ALA A 79 -11.11 9.61 -2.08
CA ALA A 79 -11.36 10.09 -0.72
C ALA A 79 -12.34 9.22 0.09
N THR A 80 -12.97 8.22 -0.54
CA THR A 80 -14.02 7.39 0.08
C THR A 80 -13.69 5.90 0.05
N ILE A 81 -12.41 5.55 0.09
CA ILE A 81 -11.94 4.16 0.23
C ILE A 81 -10.87 4.06 1.30
N GLY A 82 -10.84 2.92 2.00
CA GLY A 82 -9.79 2.61 2.95
C GLY A 82 -8.50 2.16 2.27
N TYR A 83 -7.37 2.53 2.85
CA TYR A 83 -6.05 2.07 2.40
C TYR A 83 -5.33 1.37 3.54
N HIS A 84 -4.68 0.25 3.24
CA HIS A 84 -4.09 -0.65 4.22
C HIS A 84 -2.61 -0.86 3.94
N GLY A 85 -1.77 -0.68 4.96
CA GLY A 85 -0.38 -1.11 4.95
C GLY A 85 -0.31 -2.62 5.11
N LEU A 86 0.30 -3.29 4.16
CA LEU A 86 0.37 -4.75 4.13
C LEU A 86 1.40 -5.30 5.10
N HIS A 87 2.49 -4.56 5.25
CA HIS A 87 3.66 -4.95 6.02
C HIS A 87 3.52 -4.52 7.47
N ALA A 88 4.07 -5.32 8.36
CA ALA A 88 4.20 -4.97 9.76
C ALA A 88 5.51 -4.22 10.01
N PHE A 89 5.45 -3.30 10.97
CA PHE A 89 6.60 -2.60 11.51
C PHE A 89 6.65 -2.80 13.03
N ARG A 90 7.83 -2.83 13.59
CA ARG A 90 8.01 -2.87 15.04
C ARG A 90 8.17 -1.43 15.54
N TRP A 91 7.18 -0.96 16.28
CA TRP A 91 7.28 0.32 17.00
C TRP A 91 7.95 0.07 18.35
N VAL A 92 8.91 0.91 18.67
CA VAL A 92 9.70 0.85 19.91
C VAL A 92 9.50 2.15 20.66
N ALA A 93 8.98 2.06 21.87
CA ALA A 93 8.81 3.20 22.76
C ALA A 93 10.12 3.56 23.47
N ALA A 94 10.19 4.76 24.04
CA ALA A 94 11.37 5.27 24.75
C ALA A 94 11.78 4.41 25.95
N ASP A 95 10.83 3.69 26.57
CA ASP A 95 11.07 2.76 27.67
C ASP A 95 11.55 1.36 27.19
N GLY A 96 11.74 1.17 25.87
CA GLY A 96 12.12 -0.08 25.25
C GLY A 96 10.95 -1.03 24.96
N GLY A 97 9.72 -0.70 25.38
CA GLY A 97 8.53 -1.47 25.04
C GLY A 97 8.30 -1.50 23.53
N ALA A 98 7.98 -2.68 22.97
CA ALA A 98 7.82 -2.82 21.53
C ALA A 98 6.51 -3.51 21.16
N ARG A 99 5.93 -3.10 20.03
CA ARG A 99 4.72 -3.68 19.44
C ARG A 99 4.87 -3.79 17.92
N PHE A 100 4.36 -4.86 17.34
CA PHE A 100 4.20 -4.93 15.89
C PHE A 100 2.88 -4.28 15.50
N VAL A 101 2.91 -3.45 14.44
CA VAL A 101 1.75 -2.70 13.97
C VAL A 101 1.60 -2.80 12.45
N ARG A 102 0.36 -2.70 11.97
CA ARG A 102 0.03 -2.43 10.56
C ARG A 102 -0.74 -1.13 10.45
N TYR A 103 -0.51 -0.40 9.36
CA TYR A 103 -1.10 0.92 9.13
C TYR A 103 -2.42 0.83 8.38
N HIS A 104 -3.34 1.72 8.73
CA HIS A 104 -4.61 1.91 8.01
C HIS A 104 -4.90 3.39 7.88
N LEU A 105 -5.31 3.80 6.67
CA LEU A 105 -5.85 5.13 6.40
C LEU A 105 -7.34 4.96 6.12
N VAL A 106 -8.15 5.38 7.07
CA VAL A 106 -9.61 5.19 7.05
C VAL A 106 -10.27 6.52 6.68
N PRO A 107 -11.06 6.59 5.59
CA PRO A 107 -11.65 7.85 5.16
C PRO A 107 -12.66 8.36 6.20
N VAL A 108 -12.55 9.63 6.57
CA VAL A 108 -13.51 10.30 7.46
C VAL A 108 -14.89 10.43 6.78
N ALA A 109 -14.90 10.54 5.45
CA ALA A 109 -16.11 10.62 4.64
C ALA A 109 -16.86 9.27 4.49
N ALA A 110 -16.44 8.22 5.21
CA ALA A 110 -16.89 6.84 5.06
C ALA A 110 -16.54 6.21 3.69
N GLU A 111 -16.64 4.89 3.61
CA GLU A 111 -16.39 4.17 2.36
C GLU A 111 -17.63 4.21 1.45
N HIS A 112 -17.40 4.52 0.18
CA HIS A 112 -18.46 4.54 -0.82
C HIS A 112 -17.97 3.94 -2.14
N TYR A 113 -18.72 2.95 -2.65
CA TYR A 113 -18.43 2.24 -3.89
C TYR A 113 -19.60 2.39 -4.85
N LEU A 114 -19.27 2.51 -6.14
CA LEU A 114 -20.25 2.57 -7.22
C LEU A 114 -20.81 1.17 -7.52
N SER A 115 -22.08 1.13 -7.94
CA SER A 115 -22.64 -0.06 -8.60
C SER A 115 -22.01 -0.25 -9.98
N GLY A 116 -22.17 -1.45 -10.56
CA GLY A 116 -21.70 -1.70 -11.94
C GLY A 116 -22.36 -0.76 -12.96
N SER A 117 -23.64 -0.44 -12.79
CA SER A 117 -24.38 0.52 -13.64
C SER A 117 -23.87 1.95 -13.49
N ASP A 118 -23.58 2.39 -12.27
CA ASP A 118 -23.10 3.76 -12.01
C ASP A 118 -21.67 3.97 -12.48
N ALA A 119 -20.91 2.90 -12.62
CA ALA A 119 -19.54 2.92 -13.13
C ALA A 119 -19.50 2.93 -14.68
N GLN A 120 -20.55 2.37 -15.32
CA GLN A 120 -20.64 2.37 -16.79
C GLN A 120 -20.77 3.80 -17.33
N GLY A 121 -19.97 4.10 -18.35
CA GLY A 121 -19.97 5.42 -18.99
C GLY A 121 -19.18 6.51 -18.27
N ARG A 122 -18.54 6.20 -17.12
CA ARG A 122 -17.58 7.12 -16.49
C ARG A 122 -16.33 7.26 -17.34
N ALA A 123 -15.79 8.48 -17.42
CA ALA A 123 -14.50 8.72 -18.06
C ALA A 123 -13.39 7.92 -17.35
N PRO A 124 -12.32 7.50 -18.04
CA PRO A 124 -11.22 6.75 -17.40
C PRO A 124 -10.61 7.46 -16.19
N ASP A 125 -10.56 8.79 -16.22
CA ASP A 125 -9.92 9.64 -15.20
C ASP A 125 -10.91 10.22 -14.18
N PHE A 126 -12.16 9.73 -14.14
CA PHE A 126 -13.23 10.30 -13.29
C PHE A 126 -12.86 10.41 -11.80
N LEU A 127 -12.06 9.48 -11.28
CA LEU A 127 -11.60 9.51 -9.88
C LEU A 127 -10.63 10.68 -9.61
N THR A 128 -9.82 11.01 -10.60
CA THR A 128 -8.88 12.14 -10.52
C THR A 128 -9.66 13.45 -10.54
N ASP A 129 -10.62 13.58 -11.44
CA ASP A 129 -11.43 14.80 -11.55
C ASP A 129 -12.36 14.97 -10.36
N GLU A 130 -12.91 13.87 -9.82
CA GLU A 130 -13.69 13.91 -8.58
C GLU A 130 -12.83 14.37 -7.39
N LEU A 131 -11.61 13.85 -7.24
CA LEU A 131 -10.72 14.27 -6.16
C LEU A 131 -10.36 15.76 -6.27
N LYS A 132 -10.06 16.27 -7.47
CA LYS A 132 -9.83 17.70 -7.70
C LYS A 132 -11.03 18.54 -7.24
N SER A 133 -12.23 18.21 -7.76
CA SER A 133 -13.47 18.92 -7.41
C SER A 133 -13.76 18.88 -5.90
N ARG A 134 -13.45 17.76 -5.25
CA ARG A 134 -13.61 17.62 -3.81
C ARG A 134 -12.65 18.51 -3.04
N LEU A 135 -11.39 18.59 -3.47
CA LEU A 135 -10.39 19.47 -2.85
C LEU A 135 -10.70 20.95 -3.03
N ASP A 136 -11.34 21.35 -4.14
CA ASP A 136 -11.85 22.70 -4.33
C ASP A 136 -12.96 23.06 -3.31
N SER A 137 -13.68 22.06 -2.80
CA SER A 137 -14.74 22.22 -1.82
C SER A 137 -14.24 22.14 -0.36
N GLY A 138 -13.04 21.64 -0.14
CA GLY A 138 -12.43 21.52 1.17
C GLY A 138 -11.46 20.34 1.30
N PRO A 139 -10.78 20.22 2.43
CA PRO A 139 -9.77 19.20 2.63
C PRO A 139 -10.38 17.79 2.73
N VAL A 140 -9.62 16.81 2.24
CA VAL A 140 -9.92 15.39 2.37
C VAL A 140 -9.16 14.81 3.55
N ARG A 141 -9.86 14.07 4.44
CA ARG A 141 -9.28 13.56 5.68
C ARG A 141 -9.36 12.05 5.78
N PHE A 142 -8.27 11.46 6.30
CA PHE A 142 -8.20 10.06 6.68
C PHE A 142 -7.74 9.96 8.12
N GLU A 143 -8.43 9.16 8.92
CA GLU A 143 -7.88 8.75 10.20
C GLU A 143 -6.68 7.83 9.96
N PHE A 144 -5.55 8.18 10.54
CA PHE A 144 -4.39 7.30 10.58
C PHE A 144 -4.51 6.38 11.79
N ARG A 145 -4.76 5.11 11.51
CA ARG A 145 -4.94 4.07 12.52
C ARG A 145 -3.82 3.05 12.45
N VAL A 146 -3.49 2.48 13.59
CA VAL A 146 -2.59 1.33 13.69
C VAL A 146 -3.34 0.14 14.30
N GLN A 147 -3.22 -1.01 13.66
CA GLN A 147 -3.64 -2.28 14.22
C GLN A 147 -2.43 -2.87 14.96
N ILE A 148 -2.60 -3.24 16.23
CA ILE A 148 -1.54 -3.82 17.07
C ILE A 148 -1.66 -5.34 16.98
N ALA A 149 -0.54 -6.01 16.71
CA ALA A 149 -0.50 -7.47 16.59
C ALA A 149 -0.88 -8.17 17.89
N GLY A 150 -1.70 -9.20 17.76
CA GLY A 150 -1.95 -10.18 18.82
C GLY A 150 -0.90 -11.28 18.86
N PRO A 151 -0.98 -12.19 19.84
CA PRO A 151 0.03 -13.25 20.06
C PRO A 151 0.20 -14.23 18.89
N THR A 152 -0.83 -14.39 18.05
CA THR A 152 -0.85 -15.32 16.92
C THR A 152 -0.65 -14.64 15.57
N ASP A 153 -0.54 -13.31 15.55
CA ASP A 153 -0.43 -12.54 14.31
C ASP A 153 1.00 -12.54 13.78
N SER A 154 1.17 -12.88 12.52
CA SER A 154 2.49 -12.91 11.88
C SER A 154 2.95 -11.50 11.51
N ALA A 155 4.12 -11.12 12.01
CA ALA A 155 4.76 -9.85 11.63
C ALA A 155 5.57 -9.93 10.33
N VAL A 156 5.76 -11.14 9.77
CA VAL A 156 6.64 -11.37 8.61
C VAL A 156 5.91 -11.92 7.39
N ASP A 157 4.61 -12.22 7.51
CA ASP A 157 3.79 -12.72 6.40
C ASP A 157 2.72 -11.68 6.01
N PRO A 158 2.92 -10.92 4.92
CA PRO A 158 1.95 -9.90 4.49
C PRO A 158 0.68 -10.52 3.86
N SER A 159 0.66 -11.82 3.60
CA SER A 159 -0.51 -12.55 3.11
C SER A 159 -1.40 -13.10 4.23
N ALA A 160 -0.92 -13.09 5.47
CA ALA A 160 -1.67 -13.54 6.63
C ALA A 160 -2.55 -12.42 7.20
N ALA A 161 -3.85 -12.70 7.38
CA ALA A 161 -4.75 -11.80 8.08
C ALA A 161 -4.44 -11.80 9.58
N TRP A 162 -4.36 -10.62 10.18
CA TRP A 162 -4.27 -10.48 11.62
C TRP A 162 -5.63 -10.68 12.28
N GLN A 163 -5.64 -11.38 13.38
CA GLN A 163 -6.84 -11.69 14.17
C GLN A 163 -7.09 -10.64 15.27
N SER A 164 -6.07 -9.88 15.63
CA SER A 164 -6.19 -8.82 16.63
C SER A 164 -7.20 -7.75 16.18
N THR A 165 -8.09 -7.38 17.10
CA THR A 165 -9.04 -6.27 16.92
C THR A 165 -8.58 -4.98 17.60
N GLN A 166 -7.37 -4.98 18.17
CA GLN A 166 -6.82 -3.80 18.82
C GLN A 166 -6.36 -2.78 17.77
N ILE A 167 -7.18 -1.76 17.56
CA ILE A 167 -6.93 -0.66 16.61
C ILE A 167 -6.93 0.66 17.39
N VAL A 168 -5.90 1.48 17.13
CA VAL A 168 -5.74 2.79 17.77
C VAL A 168 -5.61 3.85 16.69
N THR A 169 -6.38 4.95 16.80
CA THR A 169 -6.18 6.15 15.97
C THR A 169 -4.99 6.93 16.53
N VAL A 170 -3.99 7.15 15.70
CA VAL A 170 -2.75 7.84 16.09
C VAL A 170 -2.63 9.24 15.49
N GLY A 171 -3.51 9.60 14.57
CA GLY A 171 -3.55 10.93 13.95
C GLY A 171 -4.53 11.02 12.80
N THR A 172 -4.43 12.11 12.07
CA THR A 172 -5.22 12.38 10.85
C THR A 172 -4.28 12.82 9.73
N VAL A 173 -4.45 12.22 8.55
CA VAL A 173 -3.84 12.70 7.31
C VAL A 173 -4.84 13.60 6.62
N GLU A 174 -4.46 14.85 6.39
CA GLU A 174 -5.29 15.85 5.72
C GLU A 174 -4.66 16.22 4.38
N ILE A 175 -5.42 16.05 3.30
CA ILE A 175 -5.03 16.46 1.95
C ILE A 175 -5.69 17.82 1.71
N THR A 176 -4.90 18.87 1.60
CA THR A 176 -5.37 20.26 1.52
C THR A 176 -5.36 20.83 0.12
N GLY A 177 -4.69 20.18 -0.82
CA GLY A 177 -4.59 20.67 -2.19
C GLY A 177 -3.78 19.74 -3.09
N LEU A 178 -3.69 20.12 -4.35
CA LEU A 178 -2.88 19.43 -5.37
C LEU A 178 -1.49 20.04 -5.42
N ASP A 179 -0.49 19.17 -5.56
CA ASP A 179 0.88 19.59 -5.88
C ASP A 179 1.12 19.52 -7.41
N ARG A 180 2.22 20.10 -7.85
CA ARG A 180 2.68 20.01 -9.26
C ARG A 180 2.91 18.57 -9.69
N VAL A 181 2.77 18.30 -10.98
CA VAL A 181 3.13 16.99 -11.56
C VAL A 181 4.65 16.89 -11.64
N ARG A 182 5.25 16.29 -10.62
CA ARG A 182 6.72 16.23 -10.45
C ARG A 182 7.42 15.39 -11.51
N GLU A 183 6.80 14.30 -11.97
CA GLU A 183 7.40 13.42 -12.98
C GLU A 183 7.65 14.14 -14.31
N HIS A 184 6.76 15.03 -14.73
CA HIS A 184 6.93 15.84 -15.93
C HIS A 184 7.98 16.96 -15.76
N GLY A 185 8.27 17.34 -14.53
CA GLY A 185 9.31 18.33 -14.19
C GLY A 185 10.71 17.74 -13.98
N GLY A 186 10.89 16.43 -14.19
CA GLY A 186 12.16 15.73 -13.94
C GLY A 186 12.43 15.45 -12.45
N ASP A 187 11.50 15.73 -11.57
CA ASP A 187 11.59 15.57 -10.12
C ASP A 187 10.75 14.35 -9.69
N ILE A 188 11.35 13.17 -9.72
CA ILE A 188 10.65 11.93 -9.42
C ILE A 188 10.53 11.73 -7.92
N VAL A 189 9.28 11.54 -7.46
CA VAL A 189 8.99 11.20 -6.07
C VAL A 189 8.99 9.69 -5.90
N VAL A 190 9.79 9.20 -4.94
CA VAL A 190 9.87 7.79 -4.56
C VAL A 190 9.37 7.64 -3.13
N PHE A 191 8.45 6.69 -2.92
CA PHE A 191 7.94 6.31 -1.61
C PHE A 191 8.47 4.92 -1.26
N ASP A 192 9.49 4.86 -0.40
CA ASP A 192 10.08 3.61 0.04
C ASP A 192 9.63 3.26 1.47
N PRO A 193 8.86 2.19 1.69
CA PRO A 193 8.41 1.80 3.03
C PRO A 193 9.55 1.36 3.95
N MET A 194 10.76 1.15 3.42
CA MET A 194 11.95 0.89 4.24
C MET A 194 12.59 2.17 4.77
N ARG A 195 12.18 3.33 4.27
CA ARG A 195 12.58 4.64 4.82
C ARG A 195 11.73 4.91 6.05
N VAL A 196 12.27 4.62 7.21
CA VAL A 196 11.64 4.78 8.52
C VAL A 196 12.37 5.81 9.37
N THR A 197 11.74 6.26 10.45
CA THR A 197 12.34 7.15 11.47
C THR A 197 12.65 6.36 12.74
N ASP A 198 13.38 6.98 13.67
CA ASP A 198 13.68 6.42 14.98
C ASP A 198 12.40 5.93 15.69
N GLY A 199 12.55 4.80 16.39
CA GLY A 199 11.41 4.12 17.02
C GLY A 199 10.56 3.25 16.10
N ILE A 200 10.84 3.24 14.78
CA ILE A 200 10.17 2.36 13.82
C ILE A 200 11.21 1.43 13.17
N VAL A 201 11.01 0.13 13.28
CA VAL A 201 11.92 -0.88 12.74
C VAL A 201 11.17 -1.77 11.74
N PRO A 202 11.66 -1.89 10.49
CA PRO A 202 11.11 -2.82 9.51
C PRO A 202 11.25 -4.26 10.00
N THR A 203 10.26 -5.09 9.69
CA THR A 203 10.31 -6.53 9.99
C THR A 203 11.13 -7.32 8.96
N ASP A 204 11.35 -8.62 9.24
CA ASP A 204 11.97 -9.54 8.29
C ASP A 204 11.00 -10.11 7.25
N ASP A 205 9.92 -9.37 6.95
CA ASP A 205 9.02 -9.66 5.85
C ASP A 205 9.82 -9.63 4.52
N PRO A 206 9.93 -10.78 3.80
CA PRO A 206 10.75 -10.85 2.59
C PRO A 206 10.19 -9.98 1.45
N VAL A 207 8.87 -9.77 1.41
CA VAL A 207 8.25 -8.89 0.41
C VAL A 207 8.57 -7.44 0.71
N LEU A 208 8.51 -7.01 1.97
CA LEU A 208 8.90 -5.65 2.40
C LEU A 208 10.36 -5.38 2.03
N ARG A 209 11.26 -6.30 2.37
CA ARG A 209 12.70 -6.19 2.09
C ARG A 209 13.00 -6.10 0.59
N PHE A 210 12.24 -6.80 -0.25
CA PHE A 210 12.40 -6.77 -1.70
C PHE A 210 11.94 -5.44 -2.34
N ARG A 211 11.05 -4.69 -1.69
CA ARG A 211 10.42 -3.49 -2.27
C ARG A 211 11.43 -2.40 -2.64
N THR A 212 12.43 -2.14 -1.80
CA THR A 212 13.47 -1.13 -2.08
C THR A 212 14.19 -1.43 -3.40
N LEU A 213 14.55 -2.69 -3.64
CA LEU A 213 15.18 -3.11 -4.92
C LEU A 213 14.26 -2.88 -6.11
N ALA A 214 12.97 -3.22 -5.96
CA ALA A 214 11.97 -3.02 -7.02
C ALA A 214 11.76 -1.53 -7.33
N TYR A 215 11.73 -0.66 -6.32
CA TYR A 215 11.61 0.79 -6.50
C TYR A 215 12.85 1.39 -7.15
N SER A 216 14.05 0.99 -6.75
CA SER A 216 15.31 1.43 -7.38
C SER A 216 15.34 1.05 -8.87
N ALA A 217 14.96 -0.18 -9.20
CA ALA A 217 14.84 -0.61 -10.60
C ALA A 217 13.79 0.20 -11.38
N SER A 218 12.63 0.49 -10.76
CA SER A 218 11.58 1.30 -11.36
C SER A 218 12.04 2.74 -11.62
N VAL A 219 12.78 3.36 -10.70
CA VAL A 219 13.35 4.70 -10.88
C VAL A 219 14.34 4.69 -12.03
N LYS A 220 15.25 3.72 -12.07
CA LYS A 220 16.21 3.57 -13.16
C LYS A 220 15.54 3.46 -14.54
N LEU A 221 14.48 2.67 -14.64
CA LEU A 221 13.70 2.53 -15.88
C LEU A 221 13.02 3.82 -16.32
N ARG A 222 12.56 4.64 -15.37
CA ARG A 222 11.85 5.90 -15.66
C ARG A 222 12.79 7.07 -15.94
N THR A 223 13.98 7.09 -15.34
CA THR A 223 14.90 8.24 -15.43
C THR A 223 16.13 7.97 -16.27
N GLY A 224 16.47 6.72 -16.54
CA GLY A 224 17.78 6.31 -17.06
C GLY A 224 18.94 6.46 -16.06
N VAL A 225 18.68 6.97 -14.85
CA VAL A 225 19.68 7.19 -13.79
C VAL A 225 19.65 6.03 -12.80
N ASP A 226 20.80 5.41 -12.57
CA ASP A 226 20.97 4.39 -11.52
C ASP A 226 21.14 5.10 -10.16
N ARG A 227 20.00 5.29 -9.47
CA ARG A 227 20.03 5.63 -8.05
C ARG A 227 20.01 4.31 -7.29
N GLY A 228 21.18 3.76 -6.98
CA GLY A 228 21.29 2.52 -6.21
C GLY A 228 20.35 2.50 -4.99
N PRO A 229 20.15 1.34 -4.33
CA PRO A 229 19.31 1.28 -3.14
C PRO A 229 19.84 2.31 -2.14
N GLU A 230 18.98 3.25 -1.74
CA GLU A 230 19.30 4.14 -0.62
C GLU A 230 19.60 3.24 0.58
N ALA A 231 20.82 3.34 1.11
CA ALA A 231 21.18 2.58 2.29
C ALA A 231 20.16 2.93 3.40
N PRO A 232 19.67 1.95 4.18
CA PRO A 232 18.86 2.26 5.35
C PRO A 232 19.67 3.22 6.21
N GLN A 233 19.13 4.38 6.47
CA GLN A 233 19.74 5.30 7.45
C GLN A 233 19.64 4.60 8.80
N VAL A 234 20.80 4.23 9.36
CA VAL A 234 20.96 3.61 10.68
C VAL A 234 20.76 4.65 11.76
#